data_3b5ba1e8d0240b0cf3e0d0383628e58b
#
_entry.id   3b5ba1e8d0240b0cf3e0d0383628e58b
#
_cell.length_a   1.000
_cell.length_b   1.000
_cell.length_c   1.000
_cell.angle_alpha   90.00
_cell.angle_beta   90.00
_cell.angle_gamma   90.00
#
_symmetry.space_group_name_H-M   'P 1'
#
loop_
_entity.id
_entity.type
_entity.pdbx_description
1 polymer ?
#
loop_
_entity_poly.entity_id
_entity_poly.type
_entity_poly.pdbx_seq_one_letter_code
_entity_poly.pdbx_strand_id
1 'polypeptide(L)'
;MLSDKDDAFAHERLIAEIATLVPGLPLTLAWAQGAPTEGIILANELDQLAVTKDQPDLRSISDCVRLLSLTMADLTTGAGDHLRVGKSLIHAYRQLSEDLDIDLAAQIETFVAGWAALPSAAAVLSRSVGSGATENAFVVGRRLATLRIDAAEEKLRKQHREKEQEKREAAAPSQAGMIAATNSATPNAEDHLIVCKMDEAALKNPKMRELIAPFKDIINTRLPLGPVPPLHEVRAKLLFEFPYAGTVIDFALADLVGRRTTKMSPLLLVGPAGGGKSRFSRVLGHYLGLGAAWRVDASRSDGSTFAGTDKRWYSAEPCHPFLAIVQAKQANPLVLIDEIDKPATRNDYGRLWDCLLGFLDPETSARYPDPALQVNLDLSHVSFIATANSLDPLPLPLRDRFRVVTFPKPAAGDLEALLPAVTRDLARERGLDARWVEPLTGFERDVIAAYWRGGSVRRLRRVVEAVLRVRENLASRN
;
A
#
# COMPACT_ATOMS: atom_id res chain seq x y z
N MET A 1 0.35 -18.41 -19.23
CA MET A 1 1.42 -18.96 -18.37
C MET A 1 1.60 -18.23 -17.04
N LEU A 2 0.57 -17.56 -16.53
CA LEU A 2 0.65 -16.77 -15.30
C LEU A 2 -0.28 -17.27 -14.19
N SER A 3 -1.06 -18.32 -14.44
CA SER A 3 -1.90 -19.03 -13.47
C SER A 3 -1.99 -20.51 -13.81
N ASP A 4 -2.37 -21.36 -12.85
CA ASP A 4 -2.58 -22.82 -13.08
C ASP A 4 -3.56 -23.10 -14.24
N LYS A 5 -4.52 -22.19 -14.49
CA LYS A 5 -5.42 -22.29 -15.65
C LYS A 5 -4.72 -21.98 -16.96
N ASP A 6 -3.75 -21.07 -16.95
CA ASP A 6 -2.98 -20.73 -18.13
C ASP A 6 -2.00 -21.85 -18.49
N ASP A 7 -1.46 -22.57 -17.50
CA ASP A 7 -0.60 -23.73 -17.72
C ASP A 7 -1.38 -24.91 -18.31
N ALA A 8 -2.58 -25.19 -17.81
CA ALA A 8 -3.46 -26.22 -18.38
C ALA A 8 -3.86 -25.87 -19.82
N PHE A 9 -4.22 -24.62 -20.08
CA PHE A 9 -4.56 -24.13 -21.41
C PHE A 9 -3.35 -24.18 -22.38
N ALA A 10 -2.15 -23.81 -21.90
CA ALA A 10 -0.91 -23.90 -22.68
C ALA A 10 -0.57 -25.34 -23.00
N HIS A 11 -0.75 -26.27 -22.08
CA HIS A 11 -0.55 -27.67 -22.24
C HIS A 11 -1.49 -28.27 -23.33
N GLU A 12 -2.79 -28.01 -23.21
CA GLU A 12 -3.79 -28.45 -24.20
C GLU A 12 -3.50 -27.92 -25.62
N ARG A 13 -3.12 -26.65 -25.71
CA ARG A 13 -2.78 -26.00 -26.97
C ARG A 13 -1.54 -26.62 -27.62
N LEU A 14 -0.49 -26.90 -26.84
CA LEU A 14 0.71 -27.59 -27.35
C LEU A 14 0.41 -28.99 -27.83
N ILE A 15 -0.42 -29.73 -27.11
CA ILE A 15 -0.86 -31.09 -27.58
C ILE A 15 -1.55 -31.00 -28.94
N ALA A 16 -2.47 -30.05 -29.10
CA ALA A 16 -3.17 -29.86 -30.39
C ALA A 16 -2.20 -29.45 -31.51
N GLU A 17 -1.23 -28.60 -31.22
CA GLU A 17 -0.22 -28.18 -32.20
C GLU A 17 0.71 -29.31 -32.60
N ILE A 18 1.20 -30.13 -31.66
CA ILE A 18 2.00 -31.33 -31.94
C ILE A 18 1.21 -32.33 -32.77
N ALA A 19 -0.07 -32.55 -32.41
CA ALA A 19 -0.93 -33.49 -33.18
C ALA A 19 -1.17 -33.02 -34.63
N THR A 20 -1.12 -31.70 -34.86
CA THR A 20 -1.25 -31.13 -36.21
C THR A 20 0.04 -31.29 -37.03
N LEU A 21 1.21 -31.04 -36.40
CA LEU A 21 2.51 -31.09 -37.08
C LEU A 21 3.07 -32.51 -37.21
N VAL A 22 2.80 -33.38 -36.25
CA VAL A 22 3.26 -34.78 -36.22
C VAL A 22 2.09 -35.68 -35.81
N PRO A 23 1.15 -35.97 -36.75
CA PRO A 23 0.00 -36.80 -36.45
C PRO A 23 0.40 -38.20 -35.99
N GLY A 24 -0.25 -38.70 -34.95
CA GLY A 24 -0.09 -40.10 -34.51
C GLY A 24 1.15 -40.37 -33.66
N LEU A 25 1.81 -39.37 -33.10
CA LEU A 25 2.94 -39.54 -32.18
C LEU A 25 2.45 -40.06 -30.80
N PRO A 26 2.81 -41.34 -30.42
CA PRO A 26 2.26 -41.96 -29.21
C PRO A 26 2.60 -41.23 -27.91
N LEU A 27 3.79 -40.61 -27.81
CA LEU A 27 4.24 -39.88 -26.63
C LEU A 27 3.43 -38.62 -26.39
N THR A 28 2.79 -38.04 -27.42
CA THR A 28 1.90 -36.88 -27.23
C THR A 28 0.69 -37.25 -26.38
N LEU A 29 0.11 -38.44 -26.61
CA LEU A 29 -1.02 -38.95 -25.83
C LEU A 29 -0.62 -39.29 -24.39
N ALA A 30 0.56 -39.89 -24.22
CA ALA A 30 1.08 -40.24 -22.91
C ALA A 30 1.36 -38.98 -22.05
N TRP A 31 1.97 -37.98 -22.67
CA TRP A 31 2.19 -36.69 -22.01
C TRP A 31 0.88 -35.96 -21.67
N ALA A 32 -0.13 -36.05 -22.54
CA ALA A 32 -1.48 -35.52 -22.30
C ALA A 32 -2.15 -36.12 -21.04
N GLN A 33 -1.76 -37.35 -20.65
CA GLN A 33 -2.26 -38.04 -19.46
C GLN A 33 -1.54 -37.69 -18.15
N GLY A 34 -0.56 -36.80 -18.19
CA GLY A 34 -0.04 -36.11 -17.04
C GLY A 34 1.23 -36.68 -16.39
N ALA A 35 2.08 -37.43 -17.11
CA ALA A 35 3.37 -37.86 -16.58
C ALA A 35 4.51 -36.89 -16.99
N PRO A 36 5.12 -36.12 -16.04
CA PRO A 36 6.18 -35.14 -16.34
C PRO A 36 7.40 -35.76 -17.04
N THR A 37 7.77 -36.98 -16.67
CA THR A 37 8.90 -37.72 -17.27
C THR A 37 8.72 -38.00 -18.76
N GLU A 38 7.49 -38.21 -19.20
CA GLU A 38 7.16 -38.47 -20.59
C GLU A 38 7.29 -37.23 -21.46
N GLY A 39 7.10 -36.03 -20.87
CA GLY A 39 7.30 -34.76 -21.56
C GLY A 39 8.76 -34.54 -21.99
N ILE A 40 9.73 -34.91 -21.18
CA ILE A 40 11.15 -34.80 -21.55
C ILE A 40 11.51 -35.81 -22.68
N ILE A 41 10.94 -37.01 -22.62
CA ILE A 41 11.12 -38.00 -23.69
C ILE A 41 10.48 -37.50 -24.98
N LEU A 42 9.26 -36.99 -24.95
CA LEU A 42 8.57 -36.36 -26.07
C LEU A 42 9.39 -35.19 -26.67
N ALA A 43 9.94 -34.33 -25.83
CA ALA A 43 10.76 -33.23 -26.29
C ALA A 43 12.01 -33.69 -27.03
N ASN A 44 12.66 -34.77 -26.58
CA ASN A 44 13.82 -35.35 -27.26
C ASN A 44 13.43 -35.98 -28.62
N GLU A 45 12.26 -36.62 -28.70
CA GLU A 45 11.75 -37.16 -29.97
C GLU A 45 11.41 -36.04 -30.96
N LEU A 46 10.79 -34.96 -30.49
CA LEU A 46 10.52 -33.78 -31.32
C LEU A 46 11.81 -33.13 -31.85
N ASP A 47 12.90 -33.10 -31.08
CA ASP A 47 14.20 -32.66 -31.57
C ASP A 47 14.77 -33.53 -32.68
N GLN A 48 14.64 -34.85 -32.55
CA GLN A 48 15.08 -35.77 -33.60
C GLN A 48 14.26 -35.60 -34.88
N LEU A 49 12.95 -35.43 -34.72
CA LEU A 49 12.03 -35.15 -35.82
C LEU A 49 12.31 -33.80 -36.50
N ALA A 50 12.68 -32.80 -35.73
CA ALA A 50 13.06 -31.48 -36.25
C ALA A 50 14.25 -31.56 -37.20
N VAL A 51 15.23 -32.42 -36.88
CA VAL A 51 16.42 -32.63 -37.72
C VAL A 51 16.06 -33.52 -38.92
N THR A 52 15.33 -34.61 -38.71
CA THR A 52 15.04 -35.58 -39.79
C THR A 52 14.05 -35.06 -40.82
N LYS A 53 13.12 -34.19 -40.42
CA LYS A 53 12.11 -33.57 -41.29
C LYS A 53 12.47 -32.18 -41.78
N ASP A 54 13.61 -31.61 -41.34
CA ASP A 54 14.05 -30.24 -41.60
C ASP A 54 12.95 -29.20 -41.21
N GLN A 55 12.34 -29.41 -40.04
CA GLN A 55 11.28 -28.58 -39.51
C GLN A 55 11.75 -27.88 -38.21
N PRO A 56 12.31 -26.64 -38.30
CA PRO A 56 12.83 -25.93 -37.13
C PRO A 56 11.78 -25.59 -36.07
N ASP A 57 10.50 -25.47 -36.45
CA ASP A 57 9.40 -25.17 -35.55
C ASP A 57 9.21 -26.26 -34.47
N LEU A 58 9.49 -27.50 -34.79
CA LEU A 58 9.45 -28.61 -33.83
C LEU A 58 10.47 -28.42 -32.67
N ARG A 59 11.58 -27.71 -32.91
CA ARG A 59 12.54 -27.36 -31.85
C ARG A 59 11.95 -26.37 -30.86
N SER A 60 11.22 -25.37 -31.33
CA SER A 60 10.55 -24.38 -30.46
C SER A 60 9.48 -25.06 -29.62
N ILE A 61 8.71 -25.98 -30.23
CA ILE A 61 7.71 -26.78 -29.52
C ILE A 61 8.38 -27.69 -28.49
N SER A 62 9.49 -28.35 -28.84
CA SER A 62 10.27 -29.15 -27.92
C SER A 62 10.74 -28.37 -26.70
N ASP A 63 11.16 -27.12 -26.85
CA ASP A 63 11.56 -26.26 -25.75
C ASP A 63 10.35 -25.84 -24.88
N CYS A 64 9.18 -25.64 -25.48
CA CYS A 64 7.95 -25.40 -24.72
C CYS A 64 7.50 -26.64 -23.90
N VAL A 65 7.61 -27.83 -24.48
CA VAL A 65 7.33 -29.08 -23.76
C VAL A 65 8.28 -29.26 -22.58
N ARG A 66 9.59 -28.99 -22.75
CA ARG A 66 10.55 -29.01 -21.66
C ARG A 66 10.21 -27.99 -20.55
N LEU A 67 9.85 -26.79 -20.95
CA LEU A 67 9.46 -25.73 -20.00
C LEU A 67 8.33 -26.19 -19.07
N LEU A 68 7.31 -26.86 -19.61
CA LEU A 68 6.16 -27.33 -18.82
C LEU A 68 6.42 -28.66 -18.09
N SER A 69 7.43 -29.45 -18.49
CA SER A 69 7.69 -30.78 -17.95
C SER A 69 8.84 -30.86 -16.96
N LEU A 70 9.76 -29.86 -16.94
CA LEU A 70 10.89 -29.86 -16.02
C LEU A 70 10.43 -29.69 -14.56
N THR A 71 10.99 -30.56 -13.72
CA THR A 71 10.78 -30.52 -12.26
C THR A 71 12.00 -29.96 -11.53
N MET A 72 11.84 -29.60 -10.26
CA MET A 72 12.96 -29.16 -9.44
C MET A 72 14.02 -30.25 -9.23
N ALA A 73 13.65 -31.53 -9.30
CA ALA A 73 14.58 -32.65 -9.20
C ALA A 73 15.49 -32.74 -10.45
N ASP A 74 14.94 -32.43 -11.63
CA ASP A 74 15.69 -32.44 -12.88
C ASP A 74 16.80 -31.39 -12.93
N LEU A 75 16.61 -30.29 -12.24
CA LEU A 75 17.60 -29.20 -12.14
C LEU A 75 18.89 -29.62 -11.42
N THR A 76 18.80 -30.60 -10.51
CA THR A 76 19.94 -31.10 -9.76
C THR A 76 20.74 -32.19 -10.53
N THR A 77 20.08 -32.86 -11.46
CA THR A 77 20.65 -34.02 -12.21
C THR A 77 21.04 -33.69 -13.64
N GLY A 78 20.46 -32.65 -14.27
CA GLY A 78 20.67 -32.35 -15.67
C GLY A 78 20.55 -30.87 -16.02
N ALA A 79 21.61 -30.08 -15.80
CA ALA A 79 21.61 -28.64 -16.13
C ALA A 79 21.41 -28.31 -17.62
N GLY A 80 21.51 -29.30 -18.54
CA GLY A 80 21.47 -29.08 -19.98
C GLY A 80 20.11 -28.57 -20.48
N ASP A 81 19.04 -29.24 -20.10
CA ASP A 81 17.67 -28.88 -20.54
C ASP A 81 17.20 -27.56 -19.93
N HIS A 82 17.52 -27.31 -18.68
CA HIS A 82 17.25 -26.06 -18.02
C HIS A 82 17.93 -24.86 -18.71
N LEU A 83 19.23 -24.99 -19.03
CA LEU A 83 19.99 -23.93 -19.71
C LEU A 83 19.47 -23.71 -21.15
N ARG A 84 19.04 -24.78 -21.83
CA ARG A 84 18.45 -24.70 -23.16
C ARG A 84 17.14 -23.90 -23.13
N VAL A 85 16.22 -24.26 -22.25
CA VAL A 85 14.95 -23.53 -22.05
C VAL A 85 15.22 -22.08 -21.68
N GLY A 86 16.17 -21.79 -20.78
CA GLY A 86 16.56 -20.43 -20.43
C GLY A 86 17.03 -19.62 -21.64
N LYS A 87 17.81 -20.18 -22.53
CA LYS A 87 18.23 -19.50 -23.76
C LYS A 87 17.05 -19.22 -24.70
N SER A 88 16.14 -20.16 -24.85
CA SER A 88 14.95 -20.00 -25.68
C SER A 88 14.01 -18.95 -25.11
N LEU A 89 13.83 -18.90 -23.80
CA LEU A 89 13.06 -17.85 -23.13
C LEU A 89 13.66 -16.46 -23.33
N ILE A 90 14.97 -16.30 -23.20
CA ILE A 90 15.67 -15.03 -23.43
C ILE A 90 15.53 -14.61 -24.91
N HIS A 91 15.64 -15.55 -25.82
CA HIS A 91 15.49 -15.27 -27.25
C HIS A 91 14.07 -14.81 -27.58
N ALA A 92 13.05 -15.53 -27.11
CA ALA A 92 11.66 -15.18 -27.31
C ALA A 92 11.33 -13.81 -26.67
N TYR A 93 11.82 -13.53 -25.46
CA TYR A 93 11.64 -12.25 -24.80
C TYR A 93 12.21 -11.10 -25.65
N ARG A 94 13.43 -11.24 -26.18
CA ARG A 94 14.05 -10.21 -27.03
C ARG A 94 13.29 -9.95 -28.33
N GLN A 95 12.70 -10.97 -28.91
CA GLN A 95 11.91 -10.80 -30.13
C GLN A 95 10.56 -10.13 -29.89
N LEU A 96 9.96 -10.37 -28.72
CA LEU A 96 8.62 -9.88 -28.40
C LEU A 96 8.63 -8.56 -27.60
N SER A 97 9.78 -8.15 -27.06
CA SER A 97 9.87 -7.03 -26.10
C SER A 97 9.45 -5.67 -26.66
N GLU A 98 9.52 -5.48 -27.99
CA GLU A 98 9.10 -4.24 -28.66
C GLU A 98 7.58 -4.14 -28.84
N ASP A 99 6.88 -5.27 -28.87
CA ASP A 99 5.42 -5.36 -29.11
C ASP A 99 4.61 -5.61 -27.82
N LEU A 100 5.30 -5.83 -26.68
CA LEU A 100 4.64 -6.15 -25.42
C LEU A 100 4.28 -4.89 -24.64
N ASP A 101 3.13 -4.92 -23.97
CA ASP A 101 2.80 -3.96 -22.91
C ASP A 101 3.86 -3.99 -21.79
N ILE A 102 4.17 -2.82 -21.24
CA ILE A 102 5.25 -2.61 -20.25
C ILE A 102 5.07 -3.53 -19.03
N ASP A 103 3.83 -3.71 -18.57
CA ASP A 103 3.54 -4.57 -17.40
C ASP A 103 3.76 -6.05 -17.72
N LEU A 104 3.39 -6.49 -18.92
CA LEU A 104 3.59 -7.87 -19.36
C LEU A 104 5.08 -8.14 -19.63
N ALA A 105 5.80 -7.20 -20.23
CA ALA A 105 7.24 -7.29 -20.43
C ALA A 105 7.99 -7.44 -19.09
N ALA A 106 7.64 -6.64 -18.07
CA ALA A 106 8.22 -6.74 -16.73
C ALA A 106 7.94 -8.08 -16.04
N GLN A 107 6.75 -8.64 -16.23
CA GLN A 107 6.39 -9.97 -15.69
C GLN A 107 7.21 -11.07 -16.35
N ILE A 108 7.36 -11.04 -17.69
CA ILE A 108 8.15 -12.02 -18.44
C ILE A 108 9.64 -11.90 -18.05
N GLU A 109 10.18 -10.69 -17.94
CA GLU A 109 11.56 -10.47 -17.50
C GLU A 109 11.79 -11.05 -16.10
N THR A 110 10.86 -10.82 -15.20
CA THR A 110 10.90 -11.37 -13.83
C THR A 110 10.90 -12.89 -13.85
N PHE A 111 10.08 -13.52 -14.69
CA PHE A 111 10.03 -14.96 -14.88
C PHE A 111 11.33 -15.52 -15.46
N VAL A 112 11.86 -14.90 -16.51
CA VAL A 112 13.11 -15.30 -17.15
C VAL A 112 14.29 -15.23 -16.18
N ALA A 113 14.34 -14.15 -15.38
CA ALA A 113 15.37 -14.00 -14.33
C ALA A 113 15.24 -15.09 -13.25
N GLY A 114 14.01 -15.40 -12.84
CA GLY A 114 13.72 -16.48 -11.90
C GLY A 114 14.13 -17.84 -12.44
N TRP A 115 13.79 -18.15 -13.69
CA TRP A 115 14.20 -19.38 -14.35
C TRP A 115 15.72 -19.55 -14.37
N ALA A 116 16.44 -18.50 -14.74
CA ALA A 116 17.91 -18.52 -14.78
C ALA A 116 18.54 -18.77 -13.39
N ALA A 117 17.91 -18.33 -12.32
CA ALA A 117 18.40 -18.45 -10.95
C ALA A 117 17.98 -19.77 -10.26
N LEU A 118 17.07 -20.56 -10.83
CA LEU A 118 16.53 -21.79 -10.21
C LEU A 118 17.61 -22.75 -9.69
N PRO A 119 18.67 -23.11 -10.46
CA PRO A 119 19.68 -24.06 -9.97
C PRO A 119 20.38 -23.59 -8.70
N SER A 120 20.65 -22.29 -8.61
CA SER A 120 21.24 -21.69 -7.41
C SER A 120 20.28 -21.58 -6.24
N ALA A 121 18.99 -21.43 -6.53
CA ALA A 121 17.93 -21.32 -5.53
C ALA A 121 17.42 -22.68 -5.05
N ALA A 122 17.62 -23.75 -5.80
CA ALA A 122 17.12 -25.09 -5.49
C ALA A 122 17.54 -25.60 -4.11
N ALA A 123 18.77 -25.27 -3.68
CA ALA A 123 19.27 -25.63 -2.34
C ALA A 123 18.55 -24.92 -1.21
N VAL A 124 17.94 -23.75 -1.47
CA VAL A 124 17.26 -22.90 -0.47
C VAL A 124 15.75 -23.12 -0.48
N LEU A 125 15.19 -23.55 -1.60
CA LEU A 125 13.75 -23.77 -1.82
C LEU A 125 13.25 -25.14 -1.32
N SER A 126 14.06 -25.91 -0.61
CA SER A 126 13.83 -27.32 -0.23
C SER A 126 12.57 -27.63 0.59
N ARG A 127 11.69 -26.66 0.80
CA ARG A 127 10.43 -26.86 1.53
C ARG A 127 9.29 -26.00 1.01
N SER A 128 8.49 -26.44 0.05
CA SER A 128 7.10 -25.96 -0.06
C SER A 128 6.59 -25.21 -1.29
N VAL A 129 7.24 -25.28 -2.43
CA VAL A 129 6.58 -24.84 -3.66
C VAL A 129 6.48 -26.07 -4.55
N GLY A 130 5.42 -26.18 -5.38
CA GLY A 130 5.13 -27.38 -6.18
C GLY A 130 6.35 -28.01 -6.86
N SER A 131 6.22 -29.23 -7.34
CA SER A 131 7.32 -29.98 -7.97
C SER A 131 7.79 -29.38 -9.31
N GLY A 132 6.98 -28.52 -9.93
CA GLY A 132 7.23 -27.91 -11.24
C GLY A 132 8.30 -26.81 -11.21
N ALA A 133 9.19 -26.80 -12.20
CA ALA A 133 10.20 -25.75 -12.32
C ALA A 133 9.58 -24.37 -12.66
N THR A 134 8.49 -24.35 -13.41
CA THR A 134 7.79 -23.14 -13.84
C THR A 134 7.25 -22.33 -12.67
N GLU A 135 6.52 -22.96 -11.74
CA GLU A 135 5.99 -22.33 -10.55
C GLU A 135 7.11 -21.73 -9.68
N ASN A 136 8.17 -22.50 -9.50
CA ASN A 136 9.32 -22.06 -8.72
C ASN A 136 10.06 -20.90 -9.37
N ALA A 137 10.13 -20.82 -10.70
CA ALA A 137 10.72 -19.70 -11.42
C ALA A 137 9.99 -18.39 -11.14
N PHE A 138 8.67 -18.39 -11.05
CA PHE A 138 7.91 -17.21 -10.65
C PHE A 138 8.22 -16.74 -9.23
N VAL A 139 8.30 -17.67 -8.28
CA VAL A 139 8.60 -17.36 -6.88
C VAL A 139 10.00 -16.76 -6.74
N VAL A 140 10.99 -17.39 -7.37
CA VAL A 140 12.39 -16.94 -7.36
C VAL A 140 12.52 -15.59 -8.05
N GLY A 141 11.89 -15.42 -9.22
CA GLY A 141 11.93 -14.17 -9.97
C GLY A 141 11.38 -13.00 -9.20
N ARG A 142 10.22 -13.14 -8.57
CA ARG A 142 9.62 -12.11 -7.70
C ARG A 142 10.55 -11.76 -6.54
N ARG A 143 11.16 -12.75 -5.91
CA ARG A 143 12.09 -12.53 -4.80
C ARG A 143 13.35 -11.78 -5.25
N LEU A 144 13.89 -12.13 -6.42
CA LEU A 144 15.03 -11.42 -7.01
C LEU A 144 14.69 -9.98 -7.39
N ALA A 145 13.51 -9.74 -7.94
CA ALA A 145 13.03 -8.40 -8.25
C ALA A 145 12.94 -7.53 -6.98
N THR A 146 12.36 -8.07 -5.90
CA THR A 146 12.30 -7.39 -4.61
C THR A 146 13.69 -7.07 -4.06
N LEU A 147 14.60 -8.05 -4.05
CA LEU A 147 15.97 -7.84 -3.57
C LEU A 147 16.76 -6.82 -4.41
N ARG A 148 16.51 -6.76 -5.72
CA ARG A 148 17.13 -5.73 -6.59
C ARG A 148 16.60 -4.34 -6.31
N ILE A 149 15.30 -4.21 -6.04
CA ILE A 149 14.67 -2.93 -5.65
C ILE A 149 15.24 -2.48 -4.30
N ASP A 150 15.28 -3.37 -3.30
CA ASP A 150 15.82 -3.05 -1.98
C ASP A 150 17.32 -2.64 -2.05
N ALA A 151 18.12 -3.36 -2.84
CA ALA A 151 19.53 -3.03 -3.04
C ALA A 151 19.72 -1.71 -3.81
N ALA A 152 18.87 -1.41 -4.78
CA ALA A 152 18.90 -0.14 -5.50
C ALA A 152 18.50 1.04 -4.59
N GLU A 153 17.47 0.85 -3.74
CA GLU A 153 17.08 1.83 -2.74
C GLU A 153 18.19 2.08 -1.71
N GLU A 154 18.85 1.03 -1.24
CA GLU A 154 19.96 1.15 -0.30
C GLU A 154 21.14 1.90 -0.92
N LYS A 155 21.46 1.59 -2.19
CA LYS A 155 22.50 2.30 -2.95
C LYS A 155 22.16 3.78 -3.13
N LEU A 156 20.90 4.10 -3.46
CA LEU A 156 20.43 5.49 -3.57
C LEU A 156 20.50 6.22 -2.23
N ARG A 157 20.09 5.55 -1.14
CA ARG A 157 20.20 6.12 0.23
C ARG A 157 21.66 6.34 0.65
N LYS A 158 22.56 5.46 0.22
CA LYS A 158 24.01 5.61 0.47
C LYS A 158 24.58 6.78 -0.33
N GLN A 159 24.27 6.88 -1.62
CA GLN A 159 24.68 8.00 -2.46
C GLN A 159 24.10 9.35 -1.98
N HIS A 160 22.88 9.35 -1.46
CA HIS A 160 22.27 10.56 -0.87
C HIS A 160 22.99 10.98 0.41
N ARG A 161 23.37 10.02 1.28
CA ARG A 161 24.18 10.29 2.48
C ARG A 161 25.59 10.78 2.14
N GLU A 162 26.23 10.18 1.14
CA GLU A 162 27.56 10.59 0.67
C GLU A 162 27.52 12.01 0.09
N LYS A 163 26.52 12.34 -0.75
CA LYS A 163 26.33 13.71 -1.26
C LYS A 163 25.99 14.74 -0.18
N GLU A 164 25.24 14.35 0.84
CA GLU A 164 24.98 15.22 2.00
C GLU A 164 26.25 15.42 2.84
N GLN A 165 27.06 14.39 2.96
CA GLN A 165 28.33 14.45 3.68
C GLN A 165 29.37 15.28 2.91
N GLU A 166 29.48 15.11 1.59
CA GLU A 166 30.31 15.96 0.72
C GLU A 166 29.85 17.42 0.76
N LYS A 167 28.53 17.69 0.76
CA LYS A 167 28.01 19.05 0.94
C LYS A 167 28.33 19.63 2.31
N ARG A 168 28.37 18.80 3.37
CA ARG A 168 28.77 19.22 4.72
C ARG A 168 30.28 19.46 4.80
N GLU A 169 31.08 18.63 4.16
CA GLU A 169 32.53 18.78 4.10
C GLU A 169 32.97 19.94 3.21
N ALA A 170 32.31 20.16 2.07
CA ALA A 170 32.53 21.35 1.21
C ALA A 170 32.05 22.66 1.83
N ALA A 171 31.15 22.60 2.81
CA ALA A 171 30.69 23.75 3.59
C ALA A 171 31.51 23.98 4.87
N ALA A 172 32.52 23.15 5.16
CA ALA A 172 33.44 23.37 6.29
C ALA A 172 34.45 24.45 5.93
N PRO A 173 34.54 25.58 6.67
CA PRO A 173 35.53 26.62 6.43
C PRO A 173 36.93 26.08 6.79
N SER A 174 37.88 26.28 5.87
CA SER A 174 39.31 26.01 6.12
C SER A 174 39.75 26.70 7.42
N GLN A 175 40.47 25.95 8.25
CA GLN A 175 41.06 26.43 9.50
C GLN A 175 42.05 27.57 9.25
N ALA A 176 41.59 28.79 9.33
CA ALA A 176 42.41 29.96 9.66
C ALA A 176 41.48 31.04 10.22
N GLY A 177 41.42 31.14 11.55
CA GLY A 177 40.69 32.22 12.22
C GLY A 177 39.88 31.70 13.40
N MET A 178 40.59 31.32 14.50
CA MET A 178 39.96 31.25 15.82
C MET A 178 39.38 32.61 16.19
N ILE A 179 38.09 32.66 16.45
CA ILE A 179 37.45 33.22 17.66
C ILE A 179 35.94 33.18 17.44
N ALA A 180 35.26 32.44 18.29
CA ALA A 180 33.88 32.55 18.74
C ALA A 180 32.76 32.78 17.71
N ALA A 181 32.00 31.71 17.40
CA ALA A 181 30.54 31.74 17.46
C ALA A 181 30.03 30.30 17.45
N THR A 182 29.57 29.84 18.60
CA THR A 182 28.59 28.78 18.73
C THR A 182 27.36 29.14 17.89
N ASN A 183 27.26 28.58 16.67
CA ASN A 183 26.02 28.59 15.93
C ASN A 183 25.55 27.14 15.76
N SER A 184 24.75 26.72 16.74
CA SER A 184 23.72 25.71 16.50
C SER A 184 22.99 26.12 15.23
N ALA A 185 22.95 25.25 14.22
CA ALA A 185 22.11 25.40 13.04
C ALA A 185 20.66 25.55 13.56
N THR A 186 20.17 26.77 13.56
CA THR A 186 18.75 27.06 13.84
C THR A 186 17.93 26.37 12.75
N PRO A 187 17.01 25.45 13.10
CA PRO A 187 16.04 24.92 12.16
C PRO A 187 15.37 26.10 11.49
N ASN A 188 15.20 26.07 10.15
CA ASN A 188 14.49 27.12 9.43
C ASN A 188 13.18 27.41 10.15
N ALA A 189 12.92 28.68 10.46
CA ALA A 189 11.73 29.10 11.23
C ALA A 189 10.41 28.67 10.53
N GLU A 190 10.48 28.38 9.24
CA GLU A 190 9.36 27.96 8.38
C GLU A 190 8.95 26.48 8.55
N ASP A 191 9.80 25.64 9.14
CA ASP A 191 9.52 24.21 9.31
C ASP A 191 8.97 23.86 10.71
N HIS A 192 8.65 24.89 11.51
CA HIS A 192 8.14 24.73 12.87
C HIS A 192 7.05 25.77 13.16
N LEU A 193 6.05 25.36 13.94
CA LEU A 193 4.94 26.21 14.35
C LEU A 193 4.75 26.18 15.87
N ILE A 194 4.47 27.32 16.48
CA ILE A 194 3.99 27.39 17.87
C ILE A 194 2.46 27.42 17.81
N VAL A 195 1.84 26.29 18.11
CA VAL A 195 0.39 26.11 18.05
C VAL A 195 -0.35 26.82 19.18
N CYS A 196 0.20 26.78 20.39
CA CYS A 196 -0.38 27.35 21.59
C CYS A 196 0.62 28.26 22.28
N LYS A 197 0.28 29.55 22.35
CA LYS A 197 1.07 30.56 23.09
C LYS A 197 0.31 30.99 24.35
N MET A 198 0.91 30.78 25.51
CA MET A 198 0.37 31.17 26.80
C MET A 198 1.31 32.12 27.53
N ASP A 199 0.75 33.15 28.14
CA ASP A 199 1.50 34.10 28.96
C ASP A 199 1.86 33.48 30.32
N GLU A 200 2.94 33.96 30.93
CA GLU A 200 3.36 33.51 32.27
C GLU A 200 2.30 33.68 33.34
N ALA A 201 1.45 34.70 33.24
CA ALA A 201 0.35 34.94 34.20
C ALA A 201 -0.70 33.82 34.13
N ALA A 202 -1.03 33.34 32.90
CA ALA A 202 -1.94 32.21 32.71
C ALA A 202 -1.33 30.90 33.24
N LEU A 203 -0.04 30.69 33.03
CA LEU A 203 0.69 29.50 33.52
C LEU A 203 0.80 29.47 35.08
N LYS A 204 0.72 30.60 35.75
CA LYS A 204 0.75 30.68 37.22
C LYS A 204 -0.62 30.40 37.88
N ASN A 205 -1.73 30.42 37.11
CA ASN A 205 -3.06 30.14 37.65
C ASN A 205 -3.19 28.64 38.02
N PRO A 206 -3.52 28.28 39.28
CA PRO A 206 -3.57 26.89 39.74
C PRO A 206 -4.55 26.02 38.93
N LYS A 207 -5.75 26.53 38.64
CA LYS A 207 -6.75 25.80 37.82
C LYS A 207 -6.28 25.56 36.39
N MET A 208 -5.60 26.57 35.82
CA MET A 208 -5.05 26.42 34.46
C MET A 208 -3.89 25.42 34.46
N ARG A 209 -3.01 25.43 35.46
CA ARG A 209 -1.90 24.48 35.60
C ARG A 209 -2.36 23.02 35.62
N GLU A 210 -3.47 22.72 36.30
CA GLU A 210 -4.06 21.39 36.33
C GLU A 210 -4.56 20.98 34.94
N LEU A 211 -5.30 21.87 34.25
CA LEU A 211 -5.82 21.64 32.91
C LEU A 211 -4.72 21.44 31.88
N ILE A 212 -3.64 22.24 31.94
CA ILE A 212 -2.57 22.21 30.95
C ILE A 212 -1.48 21.16 31.25
N ALA A 213 -1.50 20.53 32.42
CA ALA A 213 -0.48 19.55 32.81
C ALA A 213 -0.25 18.43 31.78
N PRO A 214 -1.29 17.88 31.14
CA PRO A 214 -1.10 16.89 30.07
C PRO A 214 -0.49 17.46 28.77
N PHE A 215 -0.53 18.78 28.58
CA PHE A 215 -0.17 19.47 27.33
C PHE A 215 1.09 20.32 27.45
N LYS A 216 1.81 20.25 28.58
CA LYS A 216 2.98 21.08 28.86
C LYS A 216 4.08 21.02 27.80
N ASP A 217 4.22 19.85 27.13
CA ASP A 217 5.24 19.63 26.09
C ASP A 217 4.87 20.32 24.76
N ILE A 218 3.63 20.80 24.63
CA ILE A 218 3.10 21.44 23.41
C ILE A 218 2.99 22.95 23.58
N ILE A 219 2.67 23.42 24.82
CA ILE A 219 2.46 24.82 25.10
C ILE A 219 3.79 25.56 24.99
N ASN A 220 3.78 26.71 24.28
CA ASN A 220 4.96 27.54 24.00
C ASN A 220 6.12 26.80 23.31
N THR A 221 5.86 25.61 22.75
CA THR A 221 6.87 24.78 22.10
C THR A 221 6.78 24.92 20.59
N ARG A 222 7.92 24.97 19.91
CA ARG A 222 8.01 24.90 18.46
C ARG A 222 7.85 23.45 18.00
N LEU A 223 6.69 23.13 17.43
CA LEU A 223 6.38 21.81 16.91
C LEU A 223 6.82 21.69 15.46
N PRO A 224 7.37 20.55 15.03
CA PRO A 224 7.76 20.34 13.65
C PRO A 224 6.53 20.28 12.73
N LEU A 225 6.72 20.76 11.51
CA LEU A 225 5.83 20.56 10.38
C LEU A 225 6.41 19.44 9.51
N GLY A 226 5.71 18.31 9.41
CA GLY A 226 6.13 17.19 8.57
C GLY A 226 6.28 17.63 7.10
N PRO A 227 7.41 17.33 6.44
CA PRO A 227 7.63 17.67 5.04
C PRO A 227 6.77 16.82 4.12
N VAL A 228 6.53 17.30 2.89
CA VAL A 228 5.86 16.50 1.85
C VAL A 228 6.80 15.38 1.41
N PRO A 229 6.42 14.10 1.57
CA PRO A 229 7.21 12.97 1.09
C PRO A 229 7.22 12.92 -0.45
N PRO A 230 8.09 12.11 -1.08
CA PRO A 230 8.07 11.91 -2.53
C PRO A 230 6.69 11.40 -2.99
N LEU A 231 5.92 12.25 -3.65
CA LEU A 231 4.51 11.97 -3.99
C LEU A 231 4.35 10.76 -4.92
N HIS A 232 5.33 10.47 -5.78
CA HIS A 232 5.32 9.29 -6.65
C HIS A 232 5.41 7.98 -5.85
N GLU A 233 6.17 7.95 -4.74
CA GLU A 233 6.23 6.79 -3.86
C GLU A 233 4.93 6.60 -3.08
N VAL A 234 4.38 7.72 -2.57
CA VAL A 234 3.07 7.69 -1.88
C VAL A 234 1.99 7.18 -2.82
N ARG A 235 1.99 7.66 -4.08
CA ARG A 235 1.08 7.22 -5.14
C ARG A 235 1.20 5.72 -5.39
N ALA A 236 2.42 5.21 -5.58
CA ALA A 236 2.66 3.79 -5.84
C ALA A 236 2.17 2.91 -4.69
N LYS A 237 2.47 3.28 -3.44
CA LYS A 237 2.02 2.56 -2.24
C LYS A 237 0.49 2.55 -2.11
N LEU A 238 -0.16 3.69 -2.39
CA LEU A 238 -1.61 3.80 -2.35
C LEU A 238 -2.29 3.00 -3.47
N LEU A 239 -1.75 3.01 -4.69
CA LEU A 239 -2.27 2.20 -5.80
C LEU A 239 -2.14 0.70 -5.52
N PHE A 240 -1.07 0.27 -4.87
CA PHE A 240 -0.91 -1.11 -4.45
C PHE A 240 -2.00 -1.56 -3.46
N GLU A 241 -2.42 -0.68 -2.52
CA GLU A 241 -3.46 -1.00 -1.54
C GLU A 241 -4.89 -0.72 -2.04
N PHE A 242 -5.05 0.23 -2.96
CA PHE A 242 -6.33 0.72 -3.47
C PHE A 242 -6.28 0.88 -5.01
N PRO A 243 -6.09 -0.22 -5.77
CA PRO A 243 -5.91 -0.14 -7.23
C PRO A 243 -7.11 0.50 -7.95
N TYR A 244 -8.31 0.35 -7.37
CA TYR A 244 -9.56 0.92 -7.89
C TYR A 244 -9.72 2.42 -7.63
N ALA A 245 -8.87 3.04 -6.78
CA ALA A 245 -9.03 4.44 -6.35
C ALA A 245 -8.02 5.40 -7.00
N GLY A 246 -7.44 5.08 -8.17
CA GLY A 246 -6.38 5.85 -8.81
C GLY A 246 -6.73 7.33 -8.99
N THR A 247 -7.91 7.65 -9.51
CA THR A 247 -8.37 9.04 -9.67
C THR A 247 -8.48 9.80 -8.35
N VAL A 248 -8.88 9.12 -7.27
CA VAL A 248 -8.97 9.73 -5.93
C VAL A 248 -7.58 9.99 -5.36
N ILE A 249 -6.65 9.07 -5.58
CA ILE A 249 -5.24 9.20 -5.17
C ILE A 249 -4.63 10.42 -5.87
N ASP A 250 -4.76 10.51 -7.19
CA ASP A 250 -4.22 11.60 -7.98
C ASP A 250 -4.84 12.95 -7.58
N PHE A 251 -6.16 13.00 -7.36
CA PHE A 251 -6.86 14.17 -6.88
C PHE A 251 -6.38 14.64 -5.50
N ALA A 252 -6.16 13.70 -4.58
CA ALA A 252 -5.67 14.02 -3.23
C ALA A 252 -4.22 14.52 -3.25
N LEU A 253 -3.34 13.86 -4.01
CA LEU A 253 -1.91 14.18 -4.06
C LEU A 253 -1.62 15.46 -4.86
N ALA A 254 -2.44 15.81 -5.85
CA ALA A 254 -2.29 17.04 -6.65
C ALA A 254 -2.25 18.31 -5.78
N ASP A 255 -2.95 18.33 -4.65
CA ASP A 255 -2.94 19.44 -3.71
C ASP A 255 -1.59 19.68 -3.01
N LEU A 256 -0.73 18.67 -2.96
CA LEU A 256 0.56 18.72 -2.29
C LEU A 256 1.73 19.06 -3.22
N VAL A 257 1.48 19.13 -4.52
CA VAL A 257 2.53 19.45 -5.51
C VAL A 257 3.09 20.85 -5.25
N GLY A 258 4.41 20.95 -5.09
CA GLY A 258 5.12 22.21 -4.85
C GLY A 258 5.08 22.72 -3.41
N ARG A 259 4.38 22.03 -2.48
CA ARG A 259 4.40 22.40 -1.06
C ARG A 259 5.64 21.82 -0.37
N ARG A 260 6.20 22.54 0.59
CA ARG A 260 7.32 22.10 1.43
C ARG A 260 6.87 21.22 2.58
N THR A 261 5.77 21.60 3.22
CA THR A 261 5.19 20.90 4.37
C THR A 261 3.84 20.28 4.00
N THR A 262 3.54 19.13 4.58
CA THR A 262 2.31 18.42 4.30
C THR A 262 1.12 19.15 4.95
N LYS A 263 0.34 19.83 4.14
CA LYS A 263 -0.93 20.43 4.51
C LYS A 263 -1.93 20.17 3.39
N MET A 264 -2.91 19.34 3.65
CA MET A 264 -4.00 19.07 2.71
C MET A 264 -5.12 20.10 2.85
N SER A 265 -5.60 20.61 1.73
CA SER A 265 -6.88 21.31 1.73
C SER A 265 -7.99 20.33 2.10
N PRO A 266 -9.04 20.76 2.82
CA PRO A 266 -10.10 19.87 3.29
C PRO A 266 -10.63 18.96 2.18
N LEU A 267 -10.61 17.63 2.41
CA LEU A 267 -10.99 16.63 1.42
C LEU A 267 -12.22 15.86 1.87
N LEU A 268 -13.23 15.75 1.01
CA LEU A 268 -14.44 14.96 1.26
C LEU A 268 -14.54 13.78 0.30
N LEU A 269 -14.46 12.57 0.85
CA LEU A 269 -14.62 11.32 0.11
C LEU A 269 -16.09 10.89 0.15
N VAL A 270 -16.77 10.95 -0.98
CA VAL A 270 -18.17 10.58 -1.10
C VAL A 270 -18.31 9.25 -1.83
N GLY A 271 -19.07 8.34 -1.29
CA GLY A 271 -19.32 7.05 -1.95
C GLY A 271 -19.99 6.05 -1.02
N PRO A 272 -20.44 4.92 -1.54
CA PRO A 272 -21.25 3.98 -0.79
C PRO A 272 -20.51 3.37 0.41
N ALA A 273 -21.30 2.93 1.41
CA ALA A 273 -20.77 2.27 2.60
C ALA A 273 -19.96 1.01 2.25
N GLY A 274 -18.88 0.78 2.98
CA GLY A 274 -18.03 -0.40 2.80
C GLY A 274 -17.02 -0.33 1.64
N GLY A 275 -16.93 0.80 0.92
CA GLY A 275 -15.95 1.00 -0.17
C GLY A 275 -14.50 1.18 0.30
N GLY A 276 -14.25 1.40 1.59
CA GLY A 276 -12.89 1.55 2.13
C GLY A 276 -12.46 3.00 2.37
N LYS A 277 -13.35 4.00 2.30
CA LYS A 277 -13.07 5.43 2.49
C LYS A 277 -12.26 5.74 3.74
N SER A 278 -12.74 5.32 4.91
CA SER A 278 -12.08 5.58 6.20
C SER A 278 -10.71 4.88 6.32
N ARG A 279 -10.54 3.69 5.70
CA ARG A 279 -9.26 3.01 5.62
C ARG A 279 -8.30 3.78 4.71
N PHE A 280 -8.77 4.18 3.54
CA PHE A 280 -8.02 5.00 2.60
C PHE A 280 -7.51 6.30 3.25
N SER A 281 -8.38 7.04 3.95
CA SER A 281 -7.99 8.28 4.64
C SER A 281 -6.87 8.07 5.66
N ARG A 282 -6.94 6.99 6.46
CA ARG A 282 -5.89 6.66 7.43
C ARG A 282 -4.58 6.27 6.77
N VAL A 283 -4.64 5.46 5.72
CA VAL A 283 -3.45 5.00 4.98
C VAL A 283 -2.81 6.18 4.23
N LEU A 284 -3.60 7.05 3.61
CA LEU A 284 -3.12 8.28 2.98
C LEU A 284 -2.39 9.16 4.00
N GLY A 285 -3.00 9.43 5.18
CA GLY A 285 -2.36 10.21 6.24
C GLY A 285 -1.06 9.59 6.73
N HIS A 286 -1.03 8.27 6.87
CA HIS A 286 0.18 7.54 7.27
C HIS A 286 1.32 7.70 6.25
N TYR A 287 1.05 7.49 4.96
CA TYR A 287 2.07 7.63 3.91
C TYR A 287 2.50 9.09 3.67
N LEU A 288 1.64 10.04 4.02
CA LEU A 288 1.97 11.46 3.99
C LEU A 288 2.73 11.95 5.24
N GLY A 289 3.00 11.09 6.22
CA GLY A 289 3.71 11.46 7.44
C GLY A 289 2.91 12.33 8.41
N LEU A 290 1.57 12.32 8.32
CA LEU A 290 0.67 13.12 9.18
C LEU A 290 0.40 12.47 10.55
N GLY A 291 1.19 11.48 10.94
CA GLY A 291 1.01 10.74 12.18
C GLY A 291 -0.20 9.78 12.15
N ALA A 292 -0.62 9.34 13.31
CA ALA A 292 -1.85 8.56 13.46
C ALA A 292 -3.06 9.49 13.31
N ALA A 293 -3.98 9.16 12.40
CA ALA A 293 -5.17 9.96 12.17
C ALA A 293 -6.04 10.06 13.44
N TRP A 294 -6.35 11.26 13.86
CA TRP A 294 -7.34 11.51 14.91
C TRP A 294 -8.74 11.28 14.33
N ARG A 295 -9.40 10.20 14.73
CA ARG A 295 -10.70 9.84 14.18
C ARG A 295 -11.85 10.37 15.02
N VAL A 296 -12.77 11.05 14.38
CA VAL A 296 -14.04 11.54 14.94
C VAL A 296 -15.19 10.89 14.18
N ASP A 297 -16.11 10.26 14.90
CA ASP A 297 -17.36 9.73 14.35
C ASP A 297 -18.43 10.83 14.44
N ALA A 298 -18.80 11.40 13.29
CA ALA A 298 -19.74 12.51 13.23
C ALA A 298 -21.13 12.16 13.76
N SER A 299 -21.50 10.87 13.71
CA SER A 299 -22.80 10.41 14.21
C SER A 299 -22.90 10.43 15.74
N ARG A 300 -21.76 10.49 16.43
CA ARG A 300 -21.65 10.46 17.91
C ARG A 300 -21.10 11.73 18.51
N SER A 301 -20.57 12.64 17.69
CA SER A 301 -19.91 13.86 18.12
C SER A 301 -20.85 15.05 17.92
N ASP A 302 -20.98 15.88 18.95
CA ASP A 302 -21.62 17.19 18.88
C ASP A 302 -20.60 18.31 18.66
N GLY A 303 -21.10 19.53 18.47
CA GLY A 303 -20.25 20.69 18.25
C GLY A 303 -19.35 21.01 19.42
N SER A 304 -19.84 20.92 20.65
CA SER A 304 -19.08 21.27 21.85
C SER A 304 -17.95 20.27 22.14
N THR A 305 -18.21 18.98 21.91
CA THR A 305 -17.18 17.96 22.07
C THR A 305 -16.03 18.16 21.08
N PHE A 306 -16.35 18.49 19.83
CA PHE A 306 -15.33 18.69 18.79
C PHE A 306 -14.58 20.03 18.95
N ALA A 307 -15.31 21.10 19.25
CA ALA A 307 -14.78 22.46 19.36
C ALA A 307 -14.06 22.75 20.68
N GLY A 308 -14.19 21.87 21.65
CA GLY A 308 -13.70 22.02 23.01
C GLY A 308 -14.80 22.50 23.97
N THR A 309 -14.69 22.12 25.23
CA THR A 309 -15.65 22.46 26.29
C THR A 309 -15.16 23.61 27.15
N ASP A 310 -16.08 24.50 27.57
CA ASP A 310 -15.73 25.68 28.40
C ASP A 310 -15.07 25.25 29.71
N LYS A 311 -14.01 25.95 30.10
CA LYS A 311 -13.24 25.71 31.34
C LYS A 311 -14.08 25.73 32.66
N ARG A 312 -15.31 26.23 32.61
CA ARG A 312 -16.23 26.20 33.75
C ARG A 312 -16.72 24.80 34.11
N TRP A 313 -16.65 23.87 33.12
CA TRP A 313 -17.03 22.50 33.35
C TRP A 313 -15.87 21.71 33.97
N TYR A 314 -16.20 20.83 34.90
CA TYR A 314 -15.19 19.95 35.54
C TYR A 314 -14.42 19.06 34.54
N SER A 315 -15.06 18.72 33.45
CA SER A 315 -14.51 17.93 32.35
C SER A 315 -14.14 18.80 31.14
N ALA A 316 -13.56 19.99 31.37
CA ALA A 316 -13.13 20.84 30.26
C ALA A 316 -12.01 20.18 29.47
N GLU A 317 -12.21 20.12 28.16
CA GLU A 317 -11.26 19.50 27.21
C GLU A 317 -11.02 20.43 26.03
N PRO A 318 -9.76 20.59 25.57
CA PRO A 318 -9.45 21.36 24.36
C PRO A 318 -10.08 20.74 23.12
N CYS A 319 -10.16 21.52 22.05
CA CYS A 319 -10.71 21.06 20.77
C CYS A 319 -9.97 19.83 20.19
N HIS A 320 -10.69 18.99 19.48
CA HIS A 320 -10.12 17.76 18.88
C HIS A 320 -8.91 18.01 17.96
N PRO A 321 -8.85 19.06 17.11
CA PRO A 321 -7.66 19.35 16.32
C PRO A 321 -6.41 19.61 17.17
N PHE A 322 -6.55 20.26 18.33
CA PHE A 322 -5.44 20.44 19.27
C PHE A 322 -5.02 19.10 19.91
N LEU A 323 -5.97 18.26 20.29
CA LEU A 323 -5.67 16.93 20.82
C LEU A 323 -4.97 16.04 19.77
N ALA A 324 -5.32 16.21 18.50
CA ALA A 324 -4.62 15.53 17.40
C ALA A 324 -3.14 15.97 17.31
N ILE A 325 -2.85 17.26 17.50
CA ILE A 325 -1.49 17.79 17.56
C ILE A 325 -0.72 17.21 18.75
N VAL A 326 -1.35 17.16 19.92
CA VAL A 326 -0.77 16.55 21.13
C VAL A 326 -0.39 15.10 20.90
N GLN A 327 -1.30 14.32 20.29
CA GLN A 327 -1.06 12.91 19.97
C GLN A 327 0.07 12.72 18.95
N ALA A 328 0.08 13.53 17.89
CA ALA A 328 1.04 13.41 16.80
C ALA A 328 2.42 14.01 17.15
N LYS A 329 2.49 14.92 18.13
CA LYS A 329 3.67 15.74 18.48
C LYS A 329 4.23 16.52 17.28
N GLN A 330 3.37 16.88 16.35
CA GLN A 330 3.65 17.70 15.16
C GLN A 330 2.49 18.65 14.89
N ALA A 331 2.75 19.79 14.24
CA ALA A 331 1.74 20.84 14.06
C ALA A 331 0.78 20.59 12.89
N ASN A 332 1.05 19.59 12.03
CA ASN A 332 0.24 19.26 10.86
C ASN A 332 -0.33 17.82 10.91
N PRO A 333 -1.08 17.42 11.95
CA PRO A 333 -1.70 16.11 12.00
C PRO A 333 -2.88 15.97 11.03
N LEU A 334 -3.39 14.73 10.89
CA LEU A 334 -4.63 14.43 10.20
C LEU A 334 -5.79 14.26 11.17
N VAL A 335 -6.86 15.01 10.95
CA VAL A 335 -8.18 14.80 11.56
C VAL A 335 -9.11 14.14 10.54
N LEU A 336 -9.58 12.93 10.83
CA LEU A 336 -10.52 12.17 10.03
C LEU A 336 -11.93 12.28 10.63
N ILE A 337 -12.84 12.90 9.88
CA ILE A 337 -14.25 13.02 10.25
C ILE A 337 -15.03 11.94 9.50
N ASP A 338 -15.40 10.89 10.20
CA ASP A 338 -16.06 9.73 9.58
C ASP A 338 -17.58 9.91 9.61
N GLU A 339 -18.25 9.54 8.50
CA GLU A 339 -19.69 9.59 8.34
C GLU A 339 -20.32 10.98 8.59
N ILE A 340 -19.71 12.05 8.03
CA ILE A 340 -20.13 13.44 8.22
C ILE A 340 -21.59 13.71 7.74
N ASP A 341 -22.10 12.85 6.87
CA ASP A 341 -23.48 12.87 6.36
C ASP A 341 -24.52 12.35 7.36
N LYS A 342 -24.08 11.77 8.49
CA LYS A 342 -24.98 11.31 9.53
C LYS A 342 -25.03 12.35 10.67
N PRO A 343 -26.10 13.14 10.77
CA PRO A 343 -26.19 14.14 11.84
C PRO A 343 -26.27 13.45 13.22
N ALA A 344 -25.57 14.02 14.19
CA ALA A 344 -25.78 13.63 15.58
C ALA A 344 -27.24 13.90 15.97
N THR A 345 -27.85 12.96 16.66
CA THR A 345 -29.26 13.04 17.08
C THR A 345 -29.52 14.09 18.17
N ARG A 346 -28.45 14.61 18.80
CA ARG A 346 -28.55 15.63 19.87
C ARG A 346 -28.10 16.99 19.34
N ASN A 347 -29.00 17.98 19.43
CA ASN A 347 -28.72 19.37 19.05
C ASN A 347 -28.40 20.27 20.26
N ASP A 348 -28.47 19.76 21.48
CA ASP A 348 -28.37 20.53 22.71
C ASP A 348 -27.03 21.22 22.94
N TYR A 349 -25.97 20.69 22.31
CA TYR A 349 -24.58 21.18 22.43
C TYR A 349 -24.01 21.70 21.10
N GLY A 350 -24.86 22.17 20.21
CA GLY A 350 -24.49 22.65 18.88
C GLY A 350 -24.24 21.53 17.87
N ARG A 351 -24.35 21.86 16.60
CA ARG A 351 -24.13 20.91 15.52
C ARG A 351 -22.65 20.84 15.18
N LEU A 352 -22.14 19.64 14.98
CA LEU A 352 -20.76 19.44 14.50
C LEU A 352 -20.49 20.24 13.22
N TRP A 353 -21.43 20.33 12.30
CA TRP A 353 -21.28 21.04 11.03
C TRP A 353 -21.01 22.53 11.22
N ASP A 354 -21.64 23.17 12.20
CA ASP A 354 -21.50 24.61 12.45
C ASP A 354 -20.10 24.93 13.00
N CYS A 355 -19.56 24.10 13.91
CA CYS A 355 -18.22 24.30 14.42
C CYS A 355 -17.15 23.98 13.37
N LEU A 356 -17.37 22.99 12.48
CA LEU A 356 -16.43 22.65 11.42
C LEU A 356 -16.18 23.82 10.47
N LEU A 357 -17.15 24.69 10.23
CA LEU A 357 -16.97 25.87 9.37
C LEU A 357 -15.80 26.74 9.82
N GLY A 358 -15.60 26.91 11.15
CA GLY A 358 -14.48 27.66 11.68
C GLY A 358 -13.12 26.97 11.52
N PHE A 359 -13.07 25.63 11.67
CA PHE A 359 -11.83 24.86 11.49
C PHE A 359 -11.39 24.72 10.04
N LEU A 360 -12.36 24.71 9.12
CA LEU A 360 -12.09 24.58 7.69
C LEU A 360 -11.79 25.94 7.01
N ASP A 361 -12.04 27.03 7.71
CA ASP A 361 -11.71 28.37 7.25
C ASP A 361 -10.25 28.72 7.62
N PRO A 362 -9.39 29.12 6.66
CA PRO A 362 -7.98 29.38 6.93
C PRO A 362 -7.70 30.51 7.93
N GLU A 363 -8.51 31.58 7.91
CA GLU A 363 -8.32 32.73 8.82
C GLU A 363 -8.72 32.39 10.25
N THR A 364 -9.86 31.73 10.41
CA THR A 364 -10.37 31.29 11.71
C THR A 364 -9.49 30.22 12.33
N SER A 365 -9.05 29.24 11.54
CA SER A 365 -8.20 28.15 12.03
C SER A 365 -6.80 28.63 12.47
N ALA A 366 -6.28 29.71 11.87
CA ALA A 366 -5.00 30.28 12.29
C ALA A 366 -5.06 31.00 13.66
N ARG A 367 -6.25 31.31 14.16
CA ARG A 367 -6.47 32.00 15.44
C ARG A 367 -7.71 31.46 16.14
N TYR A 368 -7.80 30.15 16.25
CA TYR A 368 -8.95 29.49 16.85
C TYR A 368 -9.02 29.73 18.36
N PRO A 369 -10.08 30.40 18.87
CA PRO A 369 -10.23 30.64 20.31
C PRO A 369 -10.70 29.40 21.03
N ASP A 370 -9.79 28.68 21.68
CA ASP A 370 -10.12 27.43 22.39
C ASP A 370 -10.85 27.74 23.72
N PRO A 371 -12.06 27.21 23.95
CA PRO A 371 -12.87 27.53 25.13
C PRO A 371 -12.31 26.92 26.41
N ALA A 372 -11.57 25.82 26.37
CA ALA A 372 -10.95 25.21 27.54
C ALA A 372 -9.68 25.96 27.95
N LEU A 373 -8.78 26.16 26.99
CA LEU A 373 -7.48 26.79 27.23
C LEU A 373 -7.56 28.31 27.31
N GLN A 374 -8.63 28.92 26.78
CA GLN A 374 -8.86 30.38 26.72
C GLN A 374 -7.72 31.16 26.05
N VAL A 375 -7.12 30.59 25.07
CA VAL A 375 -6.10 31.18 24.19
C VAL A 375 -6.42 30.89 22.73
N ASN A 376 -5.85 31.70 21.86
CA ASN A 376 -5.93 31.42 20.42
C ASN A 376 -4.91 30.36 20.05
N LEU A 377 -5.38 29.32 19.37
CA LEU A 377 -4.56 28.25 18.82
C LEU A 377 -4.34 28.49 17.34
N ASP A 378 -3.12 28.21 16.86
CA ASP A 378 -2.83 28.16 15.43
C ASP A 378 -3.00 26.73 14.93
N LEU A 379 -4.16 26.45 14.34
CA LEU A 379 -4.54 25.15 13.78
C LEU A 379 -4.48 25.15 12.26
N SER A 380 -3.86 26.17 11.66
CA SER A 380 -3.86 26.42 10.21
C SER A 380 -3.19 25.30 9.39
N HIS A 381 -2.34 24.49 10.02
CA HIS A 381 -1.64 23.38 9.37
C HIS A 381 -2.31 22.00 9.57
N VAL A 382 -3.39 21.92 10.34
CA VAL A 382 -4.14 20.68 10.51
C VAL A 382 -4.81 20.28 9.19
N SER A 383 -4.66 19.01 8.79
CA SER A 383 -5.30 18.47 7.61
C SER A 383 -6.61 17.79 7.97
N PHE A 384 -7.67 18.05 7.20
CA PHE A 384 -8.99 17.45 7.42
C PHE A 384 -9.39 16.57 6.25
N ILE A 385 -9.77 15.32 6.55
CA ILE A 385 -10.42 14.42 5.59
C ILE A 385 -11.77 14.00 6.19
N ALA A 386 -12.83 14.18 5.42
CA ALA A 386 -14.15 13.71 5.81
C ALA A 386 -14.62 12.57 4.89
N THR A 387 -15.47 11.68 5.41
CA THR A 387 -16.13 10.64 4.62
C THR A 387 -17.64 10.80 4.70
N ALA A 388 -18.31 10.59 3.57
CA ALA A 388 -19.78 10.61 3.47
C ALA A 388 -20.28 9.48 2.57
N ASN A 389 -21.51 9.04 2.76
CA ASN A 389 -22.17 8.13 1.83
C ASN A 389 -22.97 8.90 0.77
N SER A 390 -23.51 10.07 1.11
CA SER A 390 -24.20 11.01 0.22
C SER A 390 -23.84 12.45 0.57
N LEU A 391 -23.96 13.35 -0.39
CA LEU A 391 -23.84 14.79 -0.20
C LEU A 391 -25.14 15.44 0.29
N ASP A 392 -26.29 14.83 0.02
CA ASP A 392 -27.60 15.45 0.21
C ASP A 392 -27.85 16.00 1.62
N PRO A 393 -27.45 15.31 2.70
CA PRO A 393 -27.67 15.83 4.06
C PRO A 393 -26.78 17.02 4.41
N LEU A 394 -25.67 17.23 3.70
CA LEU A 394 -24.67 18.25 4.07
C LEU A 394 -25.11 19.66 3.65
N PRO A 395 -25.02 20.68 4.52
CA PRO A 395 -25.28 22.07 4.17
C PRO A 395 -24.33 22.58 3.07
N LEU A 396 -24.83 23.41 2.17
CA LEU A 396 -24.03 24.03 1.09
C LEU A 396 -22.75 24.72 1.61
N PRO A 397 -22.78 25.57 2.67
CA PRO A 397 -21.60 26.23 3.17
C PRO A 397 -20.49 25.25 3.61
N LEU A 398 -20.86 24.07 4.09
CA LEU A 398 -19.90 23.04 4.47
C LEU A 398 -19.32 22.34 3.24
N ARG A 399 -20.17 22.04 2.24
CA ARG A 399 -19.71 21.43 0.97
C ARG A 399 -18.69 22.30 0.24
N ASP A 400 -18.91 23.62 0.22
CA ASP A 400 -18.05 24.58 -0.47
C ASP A 400 -16.64 24.68 0.14
N ARG A 401 -16.47 24.27 1.38
CA ARG A 401 -15.18 24.24 2.07
C ARG A 401 -14.38 22.97 1.83
N PHE A 402 -15.00 21.95 1.26
CA PHE A 402 -14.33 20.70 0.93
C PHE A 402 -14.04 20.56 -0.56
N ARG A 403 -12.89 20.00 -0.87
CA ARG A 403 -12.63 19.41 -2.18
C ARG A 403 -13.32 18.07 -2.24
N VAL A 404 -14.40 17.97 -2.99
CA VAL A 404 -15.24 16.77 -3.05
C VAL A 404 -14.76 15.83 -4.14
N VAL A 405 -14.61 14.54 -3.82
CA VAL A 405 -14.28 13.50 -4.80
C VAL A 405 -15.09 12.23 -4.54
N THR A 406 -15.55 11.60 -5.61
CA THR A 406 -16.28 10.34 -5.53
C THR A 406 -15.32 9.18 -5.33
N PHE A 407 -15.50 8.43 -4.23
CA PHE A 407 -14.71 7.24 -3.91
C PHE A 407 -15.35 6.00 -4.54
N PRO A 408 -14.66 5.30 -5.45
CA PRO A 408 -15.22 4.16 -6.16
C PRO A 408 -15.41 2.94 -5.27
N LYS A 409 -16.23 2.01 -5.72
CA LYS A 409 -16.31 0.65 -5.16
C LYS A 409 -15.30 -0.23 -5.88
N PRO A 410 -14.64 -1.15 -5.18
CA PRO A 410 -13.83 -2.15 -5.84
C PRO A 410 -14.68 -3.09 -6.71
N ALA A 411 -14.16 -3.46 -7.85
CA ALA A 411 -14.75 -4.45 -8.76
C ALA A 411 -14.29 -5.89 -8.40
N ALA A 412 -14.87 -6.89 -9.05
CA ALA A 412 -14.44 -8.28 -8.85
C ALA A 412 -12.97 -8.51 -9.22
N GLY A 413 -12.48 -7.81 -10.26
CA GLY A 413 -11.07 -7.89 -10.69
C GLY A 413 -10.05 -7.34 -9.69
N ASP A 414 -10.50 -6.54 -8.70
CA ASP A 414 -9.60 -6.01 -7.66
C ASP A 414 -9.37 -7.01 -6.51
N LEU A 415 -9.96 -8.22 -6.58
CA LEU A 415 -9.91 -9.21 -5.51
C LEU A 415 -8.47 -9.53 -5.11
N GLU A 416 -7.64 -9.93 -6.06
CA GLU A 416 -6.26 -10.36 -5.81
C GLU A 416 -5.41 -9.26 -5.17
N ALA A 417 -5.61 -8.02 -5.57
CA ALA A 417 -4.91 -6.88 -4.97
C ALA A 417 -5.41 -6.54 -3.55
N LEU A 418 -6.68 -6.83 -3.24
CA LEU A 418 -7.27 -6.54 -1.93
C LEU A 418 -6.98 -7.63 -0.89
N LEU A 419 -6.83 -8.89 -1.30
CA LEU A 419 -6.63 -10.03 -0.40
C LEU A 419 -5.44 -9.86 0.56
N PRO A 420 -4.22 -9.45 0.11
CA PRO A 420 -3.09 -9.29 1.01
C PRO A 420 -3.33 -8.24 2.10
N ALA A 421 -4.01 -7.14 1.75
CA ALA A 421 -4.33 -6.09 2.70
C ALA A 421 -5.38 -6.54 3.73
N VAL A 422 -6.42 -7.23 3.28
CA VAL A 422 -7.49 -7.77 4.15
C VAL A 422 -6.93 -8.84 5.10
N THR A 423 -6.11 -9.76 4.59
CA THR A 423 -5.48 -10.81 5.39
C THR A 423 -4.54 -10.22 6.45
N ARG A 424 -3.74 -9.21 6.09
CA ARG A 424 -2.85 -8.51 7.01
C ARG A 424 -3.63 -7.78 8.12
N ASP A 425 -4.73 -7.12 7.77
CA ASP A 425 -5.57 -6.43 8.75
C ASP A 425 -6.22 -7.44 9.73
N LEU A 426 -6.69 -8.59 9.23
CA LEU A 426 -7.23 -9.67 10.07
C LEU A 426 -6.17 -10.28 10.99
N ALA A 427 -4.95 -10.50 10.49
CA ALA A 427 -3.84 -10.99 11.31
C ALA A 427 -3.52 -10.03 12.45
N ARG A 428 -3.39 -8.74 12.15
CA ARG A 428 -3.09 -7.70 13.15
C ARG A 428 -4.16 -7.63 14.24
N GLU A 429 -5.43 -7.75 13.90
CA GLU A 429 -6.52 -7.74 14.88
C GLU A 429 -6.52 -8.96 15.80
N ARG A 430 -6.02 -10.09 15.30
CA ARG A 430 -5.83 -11.33 16.09
C ARG A 430 -4.52 -11.34 16.88
N GLY A 431 -3.73 -10.27 16.82
CA GLY A 431 -2.40 -10.20 17.45
C GLY A 431 -1.35 -11.10 16.80
N LEU A 432 -1.61 -11.57 15.57
CA LEU A 432 -0.70 -12.40 14.81
C LEU A 432 0.23 -11.54 13.95
N ASP A 433 1.50 -11.93 13.87
CA ASP A 433 2.40 -11.37 12.88
C ASP A 433 1.98 -11.87 11.49
N ALA A 434 1.76 -10.93 10.55
CA ALA A 434 1.32 -11.24 9.19
C ALA A 434 2.26 -12.21 8.45
N ARG A 435 3.53 -12.30 8.87
CA ARG A 435 4.52 -13.23 8.31
C ARG A 435 4.22 -14.70 8.64
N TRP A 436 3.46 -14.96 9.69
CA TRP A 436 3.08 -16.30 10.14
C TRP A 436 1.69 -16.72 9.65
N VAL A 437 1.00 -15.86 8.93
CA VAL A 437 -0.28 -16.22 8.31
C VAL A 437 -0.01 -16.93 7.00
N GLU A 438 -0.38 -18.19 6.91
CA GLU A 438 -0.26 -18.97 5.69
C GLU A 438 -1.03 -18.29 4.55
N PRO A 439 -0.44 -18.21 3.35
CA PRO A 439 -1.13 -17.71 2.16
C PRO A 439 -2.43 -18.46 1.90
N LEU A 440 -3.39 -17.78 1.30
CA LEU A 440 -4.62 -18.41 0.83
C LEU A 440 -4.29 -19.37 -0.32
N THR A 441 -4.79 -20.60 -0.25
CA THR A 441 -4.67 -21.58 -1.33
C THR A 441 -5.49 -21.17 -2.56
N GLY A 442 -5.23 -21.76 -3.73
CA GLY A 442 -6.03 -21.53 -4.94
C GLY A 442 -7.51 -21.80 -4.71
N PHE A 443 -7.84 -22.95 -4.10
CA PHE A 443 -9.22 -23.31 -3.76
C PHE A 443 -9.89 -22.28 -2.85
N GLU A 444 -9.21 -21.79 -1.82
CA GLU A 444 -9.75 -20.77 -0.92
C GLU A 444 -10.01 -19.44 -1.65
N ARG A 445 -9.12 -19.05 -2.58
CA ARG A 445 -9.31 -17.85 -3.43
C ARG A 445 -10.51 -18.02 -4.35
N ASP A 446 -10.70 -19.19 -4.96
CA ASP A 446 -11.85 -19.49 -5.80
C ASP A 446 -13.16 -19.41 -5.00
N VAL A 447 -13.18 -19.95 -3.78
CA VAL A 447 -14.31 -19.81 -2.86
C VAL A 447 -14.59 -18.33 -2.57
N ILE A 448 -13.56 -17.56 -2.23
CA ILE A 448 -13.71 -16.13 -1.94
C ILE A 448 -14.25 -15.40 -3.18
N ALA A 449 -13.73 -15.68 -4.38
CA ALA A 449 -14.18 -15.09 -5.64
C ALA A 449 -15.66 -15.42 -5.96
N ALA A 450 -16.08 -16.64 -5.66
CA ALA A 450 -17.48 -17.04 -5.85
C ALA A 450 -18.46 -16.25 -4.96
N TYR A 451 -18.07 -15.97 -3.72
CA TYR A 451 -18.91 -15.27 -2.74
C TYR A 451 -18.75 -13.75 -2.73
N TRP A 452 -17.65 -13.22 -3.29
CA TRP A 452 -17.43 -11.79 -3.41
C TRP A 452 -17.19 -11.37 -4.87
N ARG A 453 -18.15 -10.67 -5.43
CA ARG A 453 -18.14 -10.17 -6.81
C ARG A 453 -17.94 -8.65 -6.89
N GLY A 454 -17.19 -8.09 -5.93
CA GLY A 454 -16.97 -6.66 -5.84
C GLY A 454 -17.90 -5.93 -4.86
N GLY A 455 -17.75 -4.61 -4.79
CA GLY A 455 -18.61 -3.67 -4.08
C GLY A 455 -18.16 -3.34 -2.66
N SER A 456 -18.18 -4.27 -1.73
CA SER A 456 -17.88 -3.98 -0.31
C SER A 456 -16.68 -4.72 0.21
N VAL A 457 -15.63 -3.98 0.58
CA VAL A 457 -14.45 -4.53 1.28
C VAL A 457 -14.83 -5.13 2.64
N ARG A 458 -15.84 -4.58 3.32
CA ARG A 458 -16.36 -5.15 4.57
C ARG A 458 -16.96 -6.53 4.35
N ARG A 459 -17.64 -6.74 3.21
CA ARG A 459 -18.15 -8.08 2.82
C ARG A 459 -16.99 -9.01 2.47
N LEU A 460 -16.02 -8.55 1.68
CA LEU A 460 -14.80 -9.33 1.38
C LEU A 460 -14.15 -9.83 2.65
N ARG A 461 -13.92 -8.94 3.61
CA ARG A 461 -13.31 -9.28 4.88
C ARG A 461 -14.06 -10.41 5.62
N ARG A 462 -15.41 -10.34 5.67
CA ARG A 462 -16.22 -11.41 6.31
C ARG A 462 -16.07 -12.75 5.60
N VAL A 463 -15.99 -12.74 4.27
CA VAL A 463 -15.79 -13.97 3.49
C VAL A 463 -14.41 -14.56 3.76
N VAL A 464 -13.36 -13.74 3.73
CA VAL A 464 -11.98 -14.18 4.07
C VAL A 464 -11.91 -14.72 5.49
N GLU A 465 -12.52 -14.03 6.45
CA GLU A 465 -12.56 -14.48 7.85
C GLU A 465 -13.28 -15.84 8.01
N ALA A 466 -14.38 -16.06 7.28
CA ALA A 466 -15.08 -17.34 7.29
C ALA A 466 -14.21 -18.46 6.72
N VAL A 467 -13.50 -18.22 5.63
CA VAL A 467 -12.58 -19.19 5.02
C VAL A 467 -11.43 -19.54 5.97
N LEU A 468 -10.82 -18.55 6.61
CA LEU A 468 -9.75 -18.79 7.59
C LEU A 468 -10.23 -19.59 8.80
N ARG A 469 -11.45 -19.35 9.30
CA ARG A 469 -12.05 -20.16 10.38
C ARG A 469 -12.25 -21.62 9.99
N VAL A 470 -12.68 -21.88 8.74
CA VAL A 470 -12.83 -23.25 8.25
C VAL A 470 -11.47 -23.94 8.19
N ARG A 471 -10.42 -23.26 7.72
CA ARG A 471 -9.05 -23.77 7.74
C ARG A 471 -8.59 -24.17 9.15
N GLU A 472 -8.77 -23.27 10.13
CA GLU A 472 -8.40 -23.49 11.53
C GLU A 472 -9.14 -24.70 12.13
N ASN A 473 -10.43 -24.83 11.83
CA ASN A 473 -11.24 -25.97 12.30
C ASN A 473 -10.82 -27.30 11.67
N LEU A 474 -10.34 -27.29 10.43
CA LEU A 474 -9.81 -28.51 9.78
C LEU A 474 -8.44 -28.87 10.35
N ALA A 475 -7.56 -27.90 10.58
CA ALA A 475 -6.25 -28.14 11.19
C ALA A 475 -6.33 -28.65 12.63
N SER A 476 -7.35 -28.25 13.40
CA SER A 476 -7.56 -28.71 14.78
C SER A 476 -8.17 -30.12 14.88
N ARG A 477 -8.61 -30.72 13.77
CA ARG A 477 -9.20 -32.07 13.72
C ARG A 477 -8.23 -33.14 13.26
N ASN A 478 -7.07 -32.74 12.78
CA ASN A 478 -5.95 -33.62 12.44
C ASN A 478 -4.86 -33.53 13.50
#